data_391ea5022a4a4bb627e75e2ae0c6588a
#
_entry.id   391ea5022a4a4bb627e75e2ae0c6588a
#
_cell.length_a   1.000
_cell.length_b   1.000
_cell.length_c   1.000
_cell.angle_alpha   90.00
_cell.angle_beta   90.00
_cell.angle_gamma   90.00
#
_symmetry.space_group_name_H-M   'P 1'
#
loop_
_entity.id
_entity.type
_entity.pdbx_description
1 polymer ?
#
loop_
_entity_poly.entity_id
_entity_poly.type
_entity_poly.pdbx_seq_one_letter_code
_entity_poly.pdbx_strand_id
1 'polypeptide(L)'
;MLVILSLGLALSFILHYNVKKENDNNLQEYAGHLHSRVIMVKEAIEALIEQPKNAVTNEHYVKLLERAGYELKTVSEAGFYVHKELKGAIAGTFPFHVQGVLNGGLINGKHAYDGVWQDGEIQLELIFLLEALYEDVFEAHNLLNSEEVTVEEINKVYDILRYDGGEKYRTLYKRYLKNKEE
;
A
#
# COMPACT_ATOMS: atom_id res chain seq x y z
N MET A 1 12.83 -54.90 0.32
CA MET A 1 11.90 -53.97 0.99
C MET A 1 12.55 -52.63 1.41
N LEU A 2 13.73 -52.65 2.03
CA LEU A 2 14.44 -51.40 2.46
C LEU A 2 14.79 -50.47 1.29
N VAL A 3 15.23 -50.98 0.12
CA VAL A 3 15.60 -50.15 -1.05
C VAL A 3 14.40 -49.40 -1.64
N ILE A 4 13.21 -49.99 -1.64
CA ILE A 4 12.00 -49.39 -2.18
C ILE A 4 11.54 -48.24 -1.24
N LEU A 5 11.67 -48.43 0.07
CA LEU A 5 11.36 -47.40 1.07
C LEU A 5 12.31 -46.19 0.99
N SER A 6 13.63 -46.46 0.76
CA SER A 6 14.60 -45.37 0.61
C SER A 6 14.43 -44.57 -0.67
N LEU A 7 14.06 -45.20 -1.78
CA LEU A 7 13.71 -44.55 -3.05
C LEU A 7 12.41 -43.69 -2.91
N GLY A 8 11.41 -44.23 -2.23
CA GLY A 8 10.16 -43.49 -1.98
C GLY A 8 10.37 -42.23 -1.13
N LEU A 9 11.21 -42.32 -0.09
CA LEU A 9 11.60 -41.18 0.75
C LEU A 9 12.40 -40.14 -0.04
N ALA A 10 13.36 -40.55 -0.87
CA ALA A 10 14.15 -39.65 -1.69
C ALA A 10 13.29 -38.90 -2.72
N LEU A 11 12.38 -39.60 -3.40
CA LEU A 11 11.43 -39.01 -4.34
C LEU A 11 10.48 -38.01 -3.62
N SER A 12 9.96 -38.37 -2.45
CA SER A 12 9.13 -37.48 -1.63
C SER A 12 9.88 -36.23 -1.21
N PHE A 13 11.15 -36.35 -0.84
CA PHE A 13 12.02 -35.22 -0.48
C PHE A 13 12.28 -34.28 -1.67
N ILE A 14 12.56 -34.84 -2.85
CA ILE A 14 12.79 -34.07 -4.09
C ILE A 14 11.52 -33.34 -4.51
N LEU A 15 10.36 -34.01 -4.46
CA LEU A 15 9.08 -33.40 -4.77
C LEU A 15 8.75 -32.26 -3.80
N HIS A 16 8.93 -32.50 -2.49
CA HIS A 16 8.68 -31.47 -1.47
C HIS A 16 9.63 -30.27 -1.64
N TYR A 17 10.90 -30.50 -1.94
CA TYR A 17 11.88 -29.45 -2.20
C TYR A 17 11.51 -28.63 -3.43
N ASN A 18 11.10 -29.25 -4.53
CA ASN A 18 10.71 -28.55 -5.76
C ASN A 18 9.45 -27.70 -5.55
N VAL A 19 8.43 -28.25 -4.87
CA VAL A 19 7.20 -27.51 -4.55
C VAL A 19 7.51 -26.31 -3.63
N LYS A 20 8.37 -26.49 -2.63
CA LYS A 20 8.79 -25.39 -1.76
C LYS A 20 9.51 -24.31 -2.55
N LYS A 21 10.48 -24.68 -3.38
CA LYS A 21 11.24 -23.73 -4.21
C LYS A 21 10.34 -22.96 -5.19
N GLU A 22 9.34 -23.62 -5.78
CA GLU A 22 8.37 -22.99 -6.67
C GLU A 22 7.50 -21.98 -5.90
N ASN A 23 7.03 -22.34 -4.70
CA ASN A 23 6.26 -21.42 -3.84
C ASN A 23 7.10 -20.21 -3.41
N ASP A 24 8.37 -20.41 -3.05
CA ASP A 24 9.27 -19.30 -2.68
C ASP A 24 9.50 -18.37 -3.88
N ASN A 25 9.72 -18.91 -5.09
CA ASN A 25 9.86 -18.10 -6.30
C ASN A 25 8.59 -17.30 -6.61
N ASN A 26 7.41 -17.91 -6.52
CA ASN A 26 6.14 -17.25 -6.75
C ASN A 26 5.90 -16.12 -5.74
N LEU A 27 6.32 -16.32 -4.48
CA LEU A 27 6.24 -15.28 -3.44
C LEU A 27 7.14 -14.09 -3.75
N GLN A 28 8.40 -14.33 -4.20
CA GLN A 28 9.33 -13.26 -4.56
C GLN A 28 8.86 -12.48 -5.79
N GLU A 29 8.34 -13.16 -6.82
CA GLU A 29 7.75 -12.50 -7.99
C GLU A 29 6.55 -11.64 -7.59
N TYR A 30 5.68 -12.16 -6.75
CA TYR A 30 4.55 -11.41 -6.21
C TYR A 30 4.98 -10.18 -5.41
N ALA A 31 5.98 -10.34 -4.52
CA ALA A 31 6.54 -9.23 -3.75
C ALA A 31 7.12 -8.14 -4.67
N GLY A 32 7.79 -8.51 -5.77
CA GLY A 32 8.27 -7.58 -6.79
C GLY A 32 7.14 -6.80 -7.47
N HIS A 33 6.02 -7.47 -7.80
CA HIS A 33 4.84 -6.81 -8.35
C HIS A 33 4.20 -5.85 -7.34
N LEU A 34 4.05 -6.26 -6.09
CA LEU A 34 3.52 -5.42 -5.01
C LEU A 34 4.41 -4.19 -4.80
N HIS A 35 5.73 -4.39 -4.71
CA HIS A 35 6.73 -3.33 -4.56
C HIS A 35 6.65 -2.31 -5.68
N SER A 36 6.56 -2.76 -6.94
CA SER A 36 6.39 -1.87 -8.10
C SER A 36 5.17 -0.94 -7.96
N ARG A 37 4.05 -1.42 -7.41
CA ARG A 37 2.86 -0.58 -7.19
C ARG A 37 3.04 0.38 -6.02
N VAL A 38 3.71 -0.03 -4.96
CA VAL A 38 4.08 0.84 -3.84
C VAL A 38 4.99 1.97 -4.32
N ILE A 39 5.99 1.69 -5.19
CA ILE A 39 6.85 2.71 -5.79
C ILE A 39 6.02 3.72 -6.60
N MET A 40 5.09 3.27 -7.43
CA MET A 40 4.24 4.19 -8.22
C MET A 40 3.42 5.14 -7.34
N VAL A 41 2.88 4.62 -6.24
CA VAL A 41 2.15 5.44 -5.25
C VAL A 41 3.09 6.45 -4.60
N LYS A 42 4.27 5.99 -4.15
CA LYS A 42 5.30 6.81 -3.52
C LYS A 42 5.71 7.98 -4.40
N GLU A 43 6.10 7.70 -5.66
CA GLU A 43 6.53 8.71 -6.63
C GLU A 43 5.43 9.74 -6.92
N ALA A 44 4.17 9.29 -7.02
CA ALA A 44 3.06 10.22 -7.24
C ALA A 44 2.85 11.17 -6.04
N ILE A 45 2.99 10.67 -4.81
CA ILE A 45 2.89 11.51 -3.60
C ILE A 45 4.08 12.48 -3.52
N GLU A 46 5.31 12.01 -3.74
CA GLU A 46 6.52 12.84 -3.75
C GLU A 46 6.37 14.02 -4.72
N ALA A 47 5.92 13.75 -5.95
CA ALA A 47 5.73 14.80 -6.94
C ALA A 47 4.68 15.86 -6.52
N LEU A 48 3.60 15.44 -5.84
CA LEU A 48 2.59 16.36 -5.31
C LEU A 48 3.12 17.19 -4.14
N ILE A 49 3.99 16.64 -3.31
CA ILE A 49 4.63 17.36 -2.19
C ILE A 49 5.68 18.34 -2.69
N GLU A 50 6.53 17.95 -3.67
CA GLU A 50 7.64 18.74 -4.14
C GLU A 50 7.22 19.92 -5.04
N GLN A 51 6.14 19.74 -5.83
CA GLN A 51 5.68 20.74 -6.81
C GLN A 51 4.20 21.13 -6.66
N PRO A 52 3.74 21.49 -5.47
CA PRO A 52 2.32 21.66 -5.20
C PRO A 52 1.66 22.85 -5.94
N LYS A 53 2.44 23.74 -6.54
CA LYS A 53 1.93 24.93 -7.27
C LYS A 53 1.75 24.74 -8.77
N ASN A 54 2.09 23.58 -9.31
CA ASN A 54 1.96 23.29 -10.74
C ASN A 54 0.63 22.57 -11.02
N ALA A 55 -0.45 23.33 -11.27
CA ALA A 55 -1.80 22.76 -11.45
C ALA A 55 -1.89 21.68 -12.52
N VAL A 56 -1.22 21.86 -13.70
CA VAL A 56 -1.25 20.86 -14.77
C VAL A 56 -0.56 19.57 -14.37
N THR A 57 0.60 19.69 -13.73
CA THR A 57 1.38 18.57 -13.24
C THR A 57 0.62 17.87 -12.09
N ASN A 58 0.00 18.63 -11.21
CA ASN A 58 -0.74 18.10 -10.06
C ASN A 58 -1.95 17.28 -10.50
N GLU A 59 -2.74 17.73 -11.47
CA GLU A 59 -3.85 16.94 -12.00
C GLU A 59 -3.39 15.57 -12.55
N HIS A 60 -2.23 15.55 -13.21
CA HIS A 60 -1.63 14.31 -13.68
C HIS A 60 -1.27 13.37 -12.54
N TYR A 61 -0.59 13.87 -11.50
CA TYR A 61 -0.14 13.06 -10.36
C TYR A 61 -1.30 12.65 -9.44
N VAL A 62 -2.34 13.48 -9.29
CA VAL A 62 -3.57 13.08 -8.59
C VAL A 62 -4.21 11.86 -9.28
N LYS A 63 -4.39 11.91 -10.61
CA LYS A 63 -4.93 10.78 -11.39
C LYS A 63 -4.01 9.55 -11.32
N LEU A 64 -2.69 9.77 -11.34
CA LEU A 64 -1.71 8.68 -11.20
C LEU A 64 -1.82 8.02 -9.82
N LEU A 65 -1.92 8.81 -8.76
CA LEU A 65 -2.07 8.33 -7.39
C LEU A 65 -3.36 7.52 -7.20
N GLU A 66 -4.49 8.02 -7.70
CA GLU A 66 -5.76 7.28 -7.69
C GLU A 66 -5.65 5.95 -8.42
N ARG A 67 -5.11 5.96 -9.65
CA ARG A 67 -4.91 4.75 -10.45
C ARG A 67 -3.98 3.76 -9.75
N ALA A 68 -2.83 4.22 -9.26
CA ALA A 68 -1.86 3.38 -8.57
C ALA A 68 -2.46 2.75 -7.31
N GLY A 69 -3.32 3.48 -6.58
CA GLY A 69 -4.07 2.95 -5.45
C GLY A 69 -4.99 1.79 -5.83
N TYR A 70 -5.71 1.88 -6.94
CA TYR A 70 -6.53 0.77 -7.43
C TYR A 70 -5.71 -0.41 -7.96
N GLU A 71 -4.58 -0.16 -8.61
CA GLU A 71 -3.67 -1.21 -9.04
C GLU A 71 -3.05 -1.94 -7.85
N LEU A 72 -2.66 -1.21 -6.81
CA LEU A 72 -2.16 -1.77 -5.56
C LEU A 72 -3.22 -2.66 -4.88
N LYS A 73 -4.48 -2.21 -4.82
CA LYS A 73 -5.60 -3.03 -4.36
C LYS A 73 -5.68 -4.36 -5.13
N THR A 74 -5.66 -4.28 -6.47
CA THR A 74 -5.81 -5.47 -7.33
C THR A 74 -4.69 -6.48 -7.08
N VAL A 75 -3.44 -6.02 -6.99
CA VAL A 75 -2.29 -6.88 -6.68
C VAL A 75 -2.42 -7.47 -5.28
N SER A 76 -2.80 -6.66 -4.29
CA SER A 76 -2.94 -7.12 -2.90
C SER A 76 -4.01 -8.20 -2.77
N GLU A 77 -5.17 -8.05 -3.40
CA GLU A 77 -6.25 -9.05 -3.39
C GLU A 77 -5.83 -10.37 -4.05
N ALA A 78 -4.91 -10.33 -5.02
CA ALA A 78 -4.36 -11.53 -5.65
C ALA A 78 -3.42 -12.32 -4.73
N GLY A 79 -2.90 -11.73 -3.66
CA GLY A 79 -1.91 -12.35 -2.76
C GLY A 79 -2.36 -13.69 -2.18
N PHE A 80 -3.65 -13.83 -1.85
CA PHE A 80 -4.19 -15.09 -1.33
C PHE A 80 -4.01 -16.28 -2.29
N TYR A 81 -4.00 -16.02 -3.60
CA TYR A 81 -3.78 -17.07 -4.62
C TYR A 81 -2.30 -17.44 -4.76
N VAL A 82 -1.38 -16.56 -4.33
CA VAL A 82 0.06 -16.81 -4.30
C VAL A 82 0.45 -17.59 -3.04
N HIS A 83 -0.05 -17.16 -1.89
CA HIS A 83 0.20 -17.82 -0.62
C HIS A 83 -0.99 -17.66 0.33
N LYS A 84 -1.53 -18.77 0.83
CA LYS A 84 -2.76 -18.81 1.67
C LYS A 84 -2.72 -17.97 2.96
N GLU A 85 -1.51 -17.66 3.45
CA GLU A 85 -1.30 -16.86 4.67
C GLU A 85 -1.22 -15.35 4.37
N LEU A 86 -1.21 -14.94 3.10
CA LEU A 86 -1.26 -13.54 2.73
C LEU A 86 -2.66 -12.97 2.94
N LYS A 87 -2.74 -11.84 3.65
CA LYS A 87 -3.99 -11.16 4.06
C LYS A 87 -4.35 -10.00 3.12
N GLY A 88 -4.13 -10.17 1.82
CA GLY A 88 -4.21 -9.11 0.82
C GLY A 88 -5.53 -8.33 0.78
N ALA A 89 -6.65 -8.94 1.18
CA ALA A 89 -7.93 -8.24 1.29
C ALA A 89 -7.90 -7.04 2.26
N ILE A 90 -6.98 -7.03 3.23
CA ILE A 90 -6.81 -5.89 4.16
C ILE A 90 -6.32 -4.65 3.41
N ALA A 91 -5.30 -4.79 2.56
CA ALA A 91 -4.79 -3.68 1.74
C ALA A 91 -5.73 -3.30 0.58
N GLY A 92 -6.75 -4.11 0.28
CA GLY A 92 -7.80 -3.80 -0.68
C GLY A 92 -8.59 -2.52 -0.34
N THR A 93 -8.44 -1.99 0.88
CA THR A 93 -9.01 -0.72 1.31
C THR A 93 -8.14 0.50 0.98
N PHE A 94 -6.91 0.32 0.48
CA PHE A 94 -5.96 1.42 0.21
C PHE A 94 -6.50 2.54 -0.69
N PRO A 95 -7.33 2.30 -1.74
CA PRO A 95 -7.93 3.39 -2.50
C PRO A 95 -8.73 4.38 -1.64
N PHE A 96 -9.30 3.94 -0.51
CA PHE A 96 -10.02 4.83 0.41
C PHE A 96 -9.07 5.73 1.21
N HIS A 97 -7.81 5.31 1.46
CA HIS A 97 -6.75 6.20 1.96
C HIS A 97 -6.50 7.34 0.99
N VAL A 98 -6.25 7.00 -0.29
CA VAL A 98 -6.00 7.97 -1.36
C VAL A 98 -7.17 8.95 -1.47
N GLN A 99 -8.40 8.43 -1.55
CA GLN A 99 -9.60 9.26 -1.63
C GLN A 99 -9.77 10.16 -0.40
N GLY A 100 -9.53 9.64 0.79
CA GLY A 100 -9.61 10.41 2.03
C GLY A 100 -8.59 11.56 2.06
N VAL A 101 -7.36 11.32 1.62
CA VAL A 101 -6.32 12.35 1.56
C VAL A 101 -6.63 13.39 0.49
N LEU A 102 -7.03 12.96 -0.71
CA LEU A 102 -7.28 13.87 -1.82
C LEU A 102 -8.56 14.69 -1.65
N ASN A 103 -9.67 14.04 -1.32
CA ASN A 103 -11.01 14.65 -1.37
C ASN A 103 -11.62 14.92 0.01
N GLY A 104 -10.92 14.58 1.09
CA GLY A 104 -11.43 14.66 2.44
C GLY A 104 -12.24 13.45 2.88
N GLY A 105 -12.54 13.39 4.16
CA GLY A 105 -13.18 12.24 4.79
C GLY A 105 -14.61 12.48 5.24
N LEU A 106 -15.43 11.45 5.09
CA LEU A 106 -16.76 11.36 5.66
C LEU A 106 -16.75 10.32 6.79
N ILE A 107 -17.25 10.68 7.98
CA ILE A 107 -17.44 9.73 9.09
C ILE A 107 -18.92 9.72 9.44
N ASN A 108 -19.53 8.51 9.37
CA ASN A 108 -20.96 8.34 9.55
C ASN A 108 -21.81 9.25 8.63
N GLY A 109 -21.35 9.44 7.37
CA GLY A 109 -22.01 10.29 6.39
C GLY A 109 -21.91 11.80 6.64
N LYS A 110 -21.12 12.22 7.63
CA LYS A 110 -20.86 13.63 7.92
C LYS A 110 -19.43 13.99 7.53
N HIS A 111 -19.24 15.19 6.99
CA HIS A 111 -17.94 15.75 6.69
C HIS A 111 -17.06 15.78 7.96
N ALA A 112 -15.87 15.24 7.89
CA ALA A 112 -14.98 15.07 9.02
C ALA A 112 -13.68 15.88 8.89
N TYR A 113 -13.17 16.04 7.68
CA TYR A 113 -11.98 16.83 7.34
C TYR A 113 -11.93 17.11 5.83
N ASP A 114 -11.26 18.19 5.46
CA ASP A 114 -11.03 18.57 4.06
C ASP A 114 -9.85 17.79 3.47
N GLY A 115 -9.91 17.51 2.17
CA GLY A 115 -8.82 16.90 1.42
C GLY A 115 -7.86 17.95 0.85
N VAL A 116 -6.70 17.48 0.42
CA VAL A 116 -5.64 18.35 -0.13
C VAL A 116 -5.93 18.82 -1.56
N TRP A 117 -6.82 18.16 -2.29
CA TRP A 117 -7.15 18.46 -3.68
C TRP A 117 -8.52 19.13 -3.75
N GLN A 118 -8.55 20.46 -4.00
CA GLN A 118 -9.77 21.23 -4.06
C GLN A 118 -9.71 22.18 -5.26
N ASP A 119 -10.80 22.28 -6.00
CA ASP A 119 -10.95 23.18 -7.15
C ASP A 119 -9.82 23.10 -8.20
N GLY A 120 -9.21 21.92 -8.35
CA GLY A 120 -8.10 21.70 -9.28
C GLY A 120 -6.73 22.12 -8.77
N GLU A 121 -6.59 22.39 -7.47
CA GLU A 121 -5.35 22.83 -6.84
C GLU A 121 -5.03 22.05 -5.56
N ILE A 122 -3.74 21.95 -5.23
CA ILE A 122 -3.26 21.41 -3.94
C ILE A 122 -3.36 22.51 -2.89
N GLN A 123 -4.08 22.22 -1.82
CA GLN A 123 -4.17 23.09 -0.65
C GLN A 123 -2.92 22.93 0.20
N LEU A 124 -2.01 23.92 0.16
CA LEU A 124 -0.71 23.85 0.80
C LEU A 124 -0.79 23.65 2.32
N GLU A 125 -1.79 24.26 2.95
CA GLU A 125 -2.03 24.12 4.38
C GLU A 125 -2.48 22.72 4.81
N LEU A 126 -2.90 21.86 3.85
CA LEU A 126 -3.33 20.49 4.09
C LEU A 126 -2.31 19.46 3.59
N ILE A 127 -1.13 19.88 3.13
CA ILE A 127 -0.09 19.02 2.57
C ILE A 127 0.38 17.94 3.56
N PHE A 128 0.27 18.21 4.86
CA PHE A 128 0.58 17.25 5.93
C PHE A 128 -0.24 15.94 5.84
N LEU A 129 -1.38 15.95 5.14
CA LEU A 129 -2.16 14.73 4.89
C LEU A 129 -1.48 13.85 3.83
N LEU A 130 -0.87 14.47 2.79
CA LEU A 130 -0.02 13.73 1.82
C LEU A 130 1.25 13.22 2.49
N GLU A 131 1.89 14.03 3.34
CA GLU A 131 3.08 13.63 4.09
C GLU A 131 2.79 12.42 4.98
N ALA A 132 1.64 12.41 5.67
CA ALA A 132 1.24 11.27 6.48
C ALA A 132 0.94 9.99 5.67
N LEU A 133 0.39 10.12 4.46
CA LEU A 133 0.23 8.98 3.54
C LEU A 133 1.59 8.53 2.99
N TYR A 134 2.48 9.48 2.70
CA TYR A 134 3.84 9.19 2.25
C TYR A 134 4.62 8.36 3.27
N GLU A 135 4.54 8.69 4.57
CA GLU A 135 5.20 7.93 5.64
C GLU A 135 4.79 6.46 5.62
N ASP A 136 3.50 6.16 5.52
CA ASP A 136 2.98 4.80 5.45
C ASP A 136 3.49 4.06 4.19
N VAL A 137 3.44 4.74 3.05
CA VAL A 137 3.92 4.17 1.76
C VAL A 137 5.43 3.97 1.75
N PHE A 138 6.19 4.87 2.37
CA PHE A 138 7.64 4.77 2.50
C PHE A 138 8.05 3.61 3.41
N GLU A 139 7.33 3.39 4.52
CA GLU A 139 7.55 2.23 5.39
C GLU A 139 7.25 0.92 4.64
N ALA A 140 6.14 0.86 3.91
CA ALA A 140 5.79 -0.28 3.07
C ALA A 140 6.85 -0.55 1.98
N HIS A 141 7.37 0.50 1.34
CA HIS A 141 8.46 0.42 0.37
C HIS A 141 9.72 -0.21 0.98
N ASN A 142 10.13 0.24 2.16
CA ASN A 142 11.32 -0.27 2.83
C ASN A 142 11.22 -1.75 3.20
N LEU A 143 10.05 -2.21 3.63
CA LEU A 143 9.80 -3.63 3.91
C LEU A 143 9.90 -4.52 2.65
N LEU A 144 9.46 -4.00 1.50
CA LEU A 144 9.50 -4.73 0.23
C LEU A 144 10.84 -4.62 -0.52
N ASN A 145 11.75 -3.77 -0.07
CA ASN A 145 13.06 -3.54 -0.71
C ASN A 145 14.16 -4.43 -0.14
N SER A 146 13.82 -5.60 0.39
CA SER A 146 14.77 -6.61 0.85
C SER A 146 15.10 -7.61 -0.27
N GLU A 147 16.27 -8.30 -0.17
CA GLU A 147 16.66 -9.34 -1.14
C GLU A 147 15.71 -10.55 -1.12
N GLU A 148 15.19 -10.89 0.06
CA GLU A 148 14.17 -11.91 0.25
C GLU A 148 13.04 -11.36 1.08
N VAL A 149 11.84 -11.29 0.50
CA VAL A 149 10.63 -10.81 1.18
C VAL A 149 9.85 -11.99 1.73
N THR A 150 9.51 -11.92 3.02
CA THR A 150 8.76 -12.97 3.70
C THR A 150 7.25 -12.71 3.69
N VAL A 151 6.45 -13.77 3.93
CA VAL A 151 4.98 -13.64 4.11
C VAL A 151 4.65 -12.68 5.26
N GLU A 152 5.46 -12.67 6.33
CA GLU A 152 5.25 -11.78 7.48
C GLU A 152 5.46 -10.32 7.09
N GLU A 153 6.50 -10.01 6.32
CA GLU A 153 6.78 -8.65 5.84
C GLU A 153 5.69 -8.15 4.90
N ILE A 154 5.22 -8.99 3.96
CA ILE A 154 4.10 -8.65 3.09
C ILE A 154 2.82 -8.38 3.92
N ASN A 155 2.54 -9.19 4.93
CA ASN A 155 1.39 -8.96 5.80
C ASN A 155 1.54 -7.66 6.62
N LYS A 156 2.75 -7.28 7.06
CA LYS A 156 3.00 -5.96 7.67
C LYS A 156 2.73 -4.81 6.69
N VAL A 157 3.15 -4.95 5.43
CA VAL A 157 2.81 -3.98 4.38
C VAL A 157 1.30 -3.82 4.24
N TYR A 158 0.55 -4.91 4.26
CA TYR A 158 -0.91 -4.85 4.21
C TYR A 158 -1.53 -4.14 5.42
N ASP A 159 -0.99 -4.39 6.62
CA ASP A 159 -1.47 -3.74 7.85
C ASP A 159 -1.17 -2.23 7.83
N ILE A 160 0.00 -1.80 7.32
CA ILE A 160 0.38 -0.40 7.15
C ILE A 160 -0.55 0.30 6.14
N LEU A 161 -0.80 -0.33 5.00
CA LEU A 161 -1.61 0.24 3.92
C LEU A 161 -3.13 0.10 4.15
N ARG A 162 -3.55 -0.47 5.27
CA ARG A 162 -4.97 -0.63 5.60
C ARG A 162 -5.63 0.70 5.95
N TYR A 163 -6.76 1.00 5.31
CA TYR A 163 -7.58 2.15 5.69
C TYR A 163 -8.31 1.92 7.03
N ASP A 164 -8.05 2.80 7.97
CA ASP A 164 -8.62 2.78 9.34
C ASP A 164 -9.94 3.56 9.47
N GLY A 165 -10.61 3.85 8.36
CA GLY A 165 -11.81 4.69 8.34
C GLY A 165 -11.51 6.20 8.39
N GLY A 166 -10.26 6.60 8.17
CA GLY A 166 -9.81 8.00 8.16
C GLY A 166 -9.54 8.59 9.54
N GLU A 167 -9.44 7.78 10.59
CA GLU A 167 -9.20 8.24 11.96
C GLU A 167 -7.85 8.96 12.09
N LYS A 168 -6.80 8.44 11.43
CA LYS A 168 -5.48 9.08 11.35
C LYS A 168 -5.59 10.51 10.82
N TYR A 169 -6.21 10.68 9.66
CA TYR A 169 -6.32 11.99 8.98
C TYR A 169 -7.23 12.95 9.74
N ARG A 170 -8.33 12.46 10.29
CA ARG A 170 -9.20 13.26 11.16
C ARG A 170 -8.46 13.79 12.37
N THR A 171 -7.60 12.98 12.99
CA THR A 171 -6.81 13.38 14.16
C THR A 171 -5.80 14.47 13.80
N LEU A 172 -5.11 14.31 12.65
CA LEU A 172 -4.18 15.30 12.12
C LEU A 172 -4.90 16.62 11.81
N TYR A 173 -6.03 16.55 11.14
CA TYR A 173 -6.83 17.73 10.79
C TYR A 173 -7.34 18.49 12.02
N LYS A 174 -7.79 17.81 13.06
CA LYS A 174 -8.17 18.45 14.32
C LYS A 174 -7.01 19.18 14.99
N ARG A 175 -5.80 18.62 14.95
CA ARG A 175 -4.59 19.31 15.46
C ARG A 175 -4.29 20.55 14.65
N TYR A 176 -4.37 20.48 13.34
CA TYR A 176 -4.20 21.63 12.45
C TYR A 176 -5.18 22.77 12.78
N LEU A 177 -6.48 22.47 12.91
CA LEU A 177 -7.49 23.47 13.25
C LEU A 177 -7.21 24.14 14.60
N LYS A 178 -6.83 23.35 15.61
CA LYS A 178 -6.49 23.89 16.94
C LYS A 178 -5.31 24.86 16.87
N ASN A 179 -4.26 24.54 16.12
CA ASN A 179 -3.08 25.41 15.96
C ASN A 179 -3.39 26.69 15.15
N LYS A 180 -4.47 26.70 14.36
CA LYS A 180 -4.88 27.88 13.58
C LYS A 180 -5.71 28.89 14.40
N GLU A 181 -6.28 28.42 15.52
CA GLU A 181 -7.07 29.25 16.45
C GLU A 181 -6.22 29.93 17.56
N GLU A 182 -4.97 29.47 17.77
CA GLU A 182 -3.96 30.08 18.67
C GLU A 182 -3.13 31.14 17.95
#